data_1c81d25258fae91e3d8f129d269ab8b6
#
_entry.id   1c81d25258fae91e3d8f129d269ab8b6
#
_cell.length_a   1.000
_cell.length_b   1.000
_cell.length_c   1.000
_cell.angle_alpha   90.00
_cell.angle_beta   90.00
_cell.angle_gamma   90.00
#
_symmetry.space_group_name_H-M   'P 1'
#
loop_
_entity.id
_entity.type
_entity.pdbx_description
1 polymer ?
#
loop_
_entity_poly.entity_id
_entity_poly.type
_entity_poly.pdbx_seq_one_letter_code
_entity_poly.pdbx_strand_id
1 'polypeptide(L)'
;MKKLFCMLCCAMLALSAVNCALAAEAGELATATSLKAYLPTVGWDDYTATDADGDGFDDEIMISYNANGHTDSDTIDIYCQCLDGAARVVSRLCSVPEDADPLKVYEQINEFNLNLSRGRWLYNEEDGYVYYTQEVYMVDEGSFGAYVFSYMYVAASYVYSFYDRFTSAIQ
;
A
#
# COMPACT_ATOMS: atom_id res chain seq x y z
N MET A 1 7.86 -17.13 -20.20
CA MET A 1 7.41 -17.32 -18.82
C MET A 1 7.18 -15.99 -18.10
N LYS A 2 8.01 -14.94 -18.26
CA LYS A 2 7.84 -13.65 -17.55
C LYS A 2 6.57 -12.84 -17.88
N LYS A 3 5.92 -13.04 -19.02
CA LYS A 3 4.68 -12.31 -19.39
C LYS A 3 3.39 -12.92 -18.83
N LEU A 4 3.42 -14.18 -18.40
CA LEU A 4 2.27 -14.85 -17.77
C LEU A 4 2.16 -14.47 -16.28
N PHE A 5 3.29 -14.09 -15.67
CA PHE A 5 3.39 -13.79 -14.25
C PHE A 5 2.79 -12.41 -13.88
N CYS A 6 2.92 -11.43 -14.77
CA CYS A 6 2.33 -10.10 -14.56
C CYS A 6 0.79 -10.13 -14.57
N MET A 7 0.20 -11.03 -15.37
CA MET A 7 -1.25 -11.25 -15.39
C MET A 7 -1.77 -11.96 -14.13
N LEU A 8 -0.93 -12.76 -13.46
CA LEU A 8 -1.38 -13.50 -12.26
C LEU A 8 -1.37 -12.63 -11.00
N CYS A 9 -0.43 -11.67 -10.88
CA CYS A 9 -0.43 -10.68 -9.79
C CYS A 9 -1.66 -9.75 -9.86
N CYS A 10 -2.02 -9.30 -11.06
CA CYS A 10 -3.27 -8.57 -11.25
C CYS A 10 -4.50 -9.45 -10.94
N ALA A 11 -4.45 -10.77 -11.23
CA ALA A 11 -5.56 -11.69 -10.99
C ALA A 11 -5.77 -12.01 -9.51
N MET A 12 -4.72 -12.05 -8.67
CA MET A 12 -4.88 -12.29 -7.23
C MET A 12 -5.33 -11.06 -6.46
N LEU A 13 -4.94 -9.86 -6.87
CA LEU A 13 -5.55 -8.62 -6.40
C LEU A 13 -7.02 -8.52 -6.83
N ALA A 14 -7.37 -9.00 -8.01
CA ALA A 14 -8.74 -9.08 -8.51
C ALA A 14 -9.59 -10.14 -7.81
N LEU A 15 -9.04 -11.29 -7.35
CA LEU A 15 -9.82 -12.32 -6.65
C LEU A 15 -10.29 -11.89 -5.26
N SER A 16 -9.63 -10.93 -4.62
CA SER A 16 -10.16 -10.33 -3.38
C SER A 16 -11.28 -9.32 -3.63
N ALA A 17 -11.39 -8.78 -4.83
CA ALA A 17 -12.42 -7.83 -5.25
C ALA A 17 -13.73 -8.50 -5.70
N VAL A 18 -13.70 -9.78 -6.11
CA VAL A 18 -14.86 -10.48 -6.70
C VAL A 18 -15.99 -10.78 -5.68
N ASN A 19 -15.76 -10.64 -4.37
CA ASN A 19 -16.81 -10.86 -3.38
C ASN A 19 -17.62 -9.62 -2.96
N CYS A 20 -17.40 -8.44 -3.56
CA CYS A 20 -18.16 -7.23 -3.27
C CYS A 20 -18.99 -6.72 -4.46
N ALA A 21 -19.15 -7.48 -5.54
CA ALA A 21 -19.98 -7.10 -6.69
C ALA A 21 -21.46 -7.35 -6.40
N LEU A 22 -22.06 -6.54 -5.54
CA LEU A 22 -23.50 -6.26 -5.52
C LEU A 22 -23.66 -4.78 -5.82
N ALA A 23 -23.81 -4.49 -7.14
CA ALA A 23 -24.48 -3.33 -7.72
C ALA A 23 -24.50 -2.04 -6.86
N ALA A 24 -23.36 -1.36 -6.71
CA ALA A 24 -23.40 0.09 -6.63
C ALA A 24 -23.59 0.61 -8.07
N GLU A 25 -24.45 1.58 -8.29
CA GLU A 25 -24.52 2.33 -9.55
C GLU A 25 -23.11 2.85 -9.84
N ALA A 26 -22.64 2.65 -11.09
CA ALA A 26 -21.30 3.04 -11.51
C ALA A 26 -21.03 4.51 -11.18
N GLY A 27 -20.15 4.74 -10.19
CA GLY A 27 -19.74 6.05 -9.72
C GLY A 27 -18.44 5.92 -8.95
N GLU A 28 -17.64 6.98 -8.96
CA GLU A 28 -16.39 7.00 -8.20
C GLU A 28 -16.64 6.69 -6.71
N LEU A 29 -15.81 5.86 -6.12
CA LEU A 29 -15.91 5.50 -4.70
C LEU A 29 -15.79 6.74 -3.81
N ALA A 30 -16.66 6.87 -2.81
CA ALA A 30 -16.62 7.97 -1.85
C ALA A 30 -15.25 8.06 -1.14
N THR A 31 -14.57 6.94 -0.97
CA THR A 31 -13.21 6.84 -0.42
C THR A 31 -12.16 7.50 -1.33
N ALA A 32 -12.22 7.26 -2.64
CA ALA A 32 -11.35 7.89 -3.64
C ALA A 32 -11.64 9.39 -3.75
N THR A 33 -12.92 9.76 -3.88
CA THR A 33 -13.36 11.15 -3.95
C THR A 33 -12.88 11.95 -2.72
N SER A 34 -13.05 11.40 -1.51
CA SER A 34 -12.64 12.07 -0.28
C SER A 34 -11.13 12.26 -0.18
N LEU A 35 -10.34 11.26 -0.58
CA LEU A 35 -8.88 11.36 -0.57
C LEU A 35 -8.38 12.37 -1.63
N LYS A 36 -8.88 12.29 -2.87
CA LYS A 36 -8.53 13.22 -3.95
C LYS A 36 -8.88 14.67 -3.60
N ALA A 37 -9.98 14.90 -2.91
CA ALA A 37 -10.36 16.23 -2.44
C ALA A 37 -9.44 16.76 -1.33
N TYR A 38 -8.92 15.87 -0.48
CA TYR A 38 -8.07 16.25 0.65
C TYR A 38 -6.61 16.54 0.25
N LEU A 39 -6.01 15.75 -0.63
CA LEU A 39 -4.59 15.84 -0.99
C LEU A 39 -4.13 17.26 -1.37
N PRO A 40 -4.82 18.01 -2.24
CA PRO A 40 -4.44 19.38 -2.59
C PRO A 40 -4.47 20.34 -1.40
N THR A 41 -5.34 20.11 -0.40
CA THR A 41 -5.46 20.99 0.78
C THR A 41 -4.22 20.93 1.67
N VAL A 42 -3.41 19.88 1.54
CA VAL A 42 -2.16 19.68 2.29
C VAL A 42 -0.91 19.79 1.40
N GLY A 43 -1.08 20.30 0.16
CA GLY A 43 0.01 20.57 -0.77
C GLY A 43 0.49 19.34 -1.56
N TRP A 44 -0.31 18.28 -1.63
CA TRP A 44 -0.06 17.10 -2.47
C TRP A 44 -0.88 17.21 -3.76
N ASP A 45 -0.41 18.07 -4.68
CA ASP A 45 -1.03 18.22 -6.01
C ASP A 45 -0.49 17.20 -7.02
N ASP A 46 0.66 16.58 -6.72
CA ASP A 46 1.35 15.63 -7.57
C ASP A 46 1.15 14.19 -7.06
N TYR A 47 -0.05 13.68 -7.23
CA TYR A 47 -0.41 12.29 -6.96
C TYR A 47 -0.81 11.59 -8.26
N THR A 48 -0.66 10.27 -8.30
CA THR A 48 -1.16 9.44 -9.40
C THR A 48 -2.48 8.78 -8.98
N ALA A 49 -3.50 8.91 -9.81
CA ALA A 49 -4.75 8.19 -9.65
C ALA A 49 -4.93 7.20 -10.83
N THR A 50 -5.37 6.00 -10.53
CA THR A 50 -5.44 4.89 -11.49
C THR A 50 -6.78 4.17 -11.34
N ASP A 51 -7.40 3.88 -12.46
CA ASP A 51 -8.52 2.95 -12.61
C ASP A 51 -7.93 1.54 -12.74
N ALA A 52 -7.85 0.79 -11.64
CA ALA A 52 -7.18 -0.51 -11.61
C ALA A 52 -8.11 -1.65 -12.04
N ASP A 53 -9.42 -1.48 -11.92
CA ASP A 53 -10.41 -2.50 -12.30
C ASP A 53 -11.04 -2.26 -13.69
N GLY A 54 -10.84 -1.09 -14.29
CA GLY A 54 -11.27 -0.75 -15.66
C GLY A 54 -12.74 -0.33 -15.75
N ASP A 55 -13.33 0.13 -14.68
CA ASP A 55 -14.73 0.57 -14.64
C ASP A 55 -14.92 2.05 -15.05
N GLY A 56 -13.82 2.79 -15.24
CA GLY A 56 -13.79 4.19 -15.64
C GLY A 56 -13.65 5.17 -14.51
N PHE A 57 -13.48 4.69 -13.26
CA PHE A 57 -13.26 5.49 -12.07
C PHE A 57 -11.95 5.13 -11.37
N ASP A 58 -11.28 6.11 -10.79
CA ASP A 58 -10.04 5.86 -10.06
C ASP A 58 -10.33 5.14 -8.72
N ASP A 59 -9.66 4.02 -8.51
CA ASP A 59 -9.75 3.21 -7.30
C ASP A 59 -8.41 2.99 -6.59
N GLU A 60 -7.30 3.41 -7.20
CA GLU A 60 -5.98 3.44 -6.58
C GLU A 60 -5.35 4.82 -6.66
N ILE A 61 -4.89 5.34 -5.54
CA ILE A 61 -4.22 6.64 -5.43
C ILE A 61 -2.83 6.43 -4.84
N MET A 62 -1.79 6.93 -5.55
CA MET A 62 -0.40 6.84 -5.13
C MET A 62 0.17 8.22 -4.84
N ILE A 63 0.91 8.32 -3.74
CA ILE A 63 1.78 9.47 -3.43
C ILE A 63 3.20 8.97 -3.18
N SER A 64 4.20 9.82 -3.49
CA SER A 64 5.61 9.47 -3.35
C SER A 64 6.30 10.42 -2.38
N TYR A 65 6.96 9.88 -1.37
CA TYR A 65 7.82 10.63 -0.46
C TYR A 65 9.28 10.49 -0.88
N ASN A 66 10.08 11.53 -0.69
CA ASN A 66 11.51 11.46 -0.92
C ASN A 66 12.17 10.55 0.15
N ALA A 67 12.85 9.51 -0.29
CA ALA A 67 13.54 8.57 0.58
C ALA A 67 14.86 9.12 1.14
N ASN A 68 15.41 10.22 0.57
CA ASN A 68 16.66 10.84 0.97
C ASN A 68 17.85 9.84 1.03
N GLY A 69 17.84 8.82 0.19
CA GLY A 69 18.86 7.78 0.15
C GLY A 69 18.81 6.76 1.28
N HIS A 70 17.69 6.68 2.02
CA HIS A 70 17.50 5.69 3.10
C HIS A 70 16.82 4.40 2.64
N THR A 71 16.56 4.24 1.35
CA THR A 71 16.02 3.00 0.77
C THR A 71 16.76 2.69 -0.53
N ASP A 72 16.48 1.55 -1.14
CA ASP A 72 16.99 1.18 -2.47
C ASP A 72 16.36 1.97 -3.63
N SER A 73 15.40 2.83 -3.32
CA SER A 73 14.74 3.74 -4.25
C SER A 73 14.90 5.19 -3.81
N ASP A 74 14.84 6.12 -4.76
CA ASP A 74 14.81 7.55 -4.47
C ASP A 74 13.52 8.00 -3.80
N THR A 75 12.45 7.20 -3.92
CA THR A 75 11.14 7.49 -3.37
C THR A 75 10.61 6.32 -2.53
N ILE A 76 9.73 6.65 -1.60
CA ILE A 76 8.86 5.72 -0.86
C ILE A 76 7.45 5.93 -1.41
N ASP A 77 6.99 4.98 -2.21
CA ASP A 77 5.69 5.04 -2.83
C ASP A 77 4.63 4.41 -1.93
N ILE A 78 3.58 5.16 -1.66
CA ILE A 78 2.45 4.75 -0.83
C ILE A 78 1.21 4.68 -1.69
N TYR A 79 0.64 3.50 -1.76
CA TYR A 79 -0.58 3.23 -2.49
C TYR A 79 -1.77 3.21 -1.54
N CYS A 80 -2.84 3.84 -1.94
CA CYS A 80 -4.15 3.75 -1.31
C CYS A 80 -5.11 3.06 -2.28
N GLN A 81 -5.45 1.81 -1.99
CA GLN A 81 -6.51 1.10 -2.69
C GLN A 81 -7.84 1.50 -2.06
N CYS A 82 -8.65 2.20 -2.83
CA CYS A 82 -9.96 2.67 -2.41
C CYS A 82 -10.97 1.52 -2.56
N LEU A 83 -11.75 1.29 -1.52
CA LEU A 83 -12.75 0.24 -1.44
C LEU A 83 -14.08 0.86 -1.01
N ASP A 84 -15.18 0.15 -1.18
CA ASP A 84 -16.47 0.59 -0.65
C ASP A 84 -16.42 0.66 0.89
N GLY A 85 -16.54 1.87 1.43
CA GLY A 85 -16.49 2.13 2.87
C GLY A 85 -15.15 1.90 3.57
N ALA A 86 -14.07 1.68 2.83
CA ALA A 86 -12.73 1.47 3.38
C ALA A 86 -11.62 1.89 2.41
N ALA A 87 -10.40 1.95 2.90
CA ALA A 87 -9.20 2.03 2.08
C ALA A 87 -8.14 1.08 2.61
N ARG A 88 -7.30 0.58 1.72
CA ARG A 88 -6.11 -0.17 2.10
C ARG A 88 -4.88 0.62 1.71
N VAL A 89 -4.11 1.02 2.70
CA VAL A 89 -2.80 1.67 2.52
C VAL A 89 -1.75 0.58 2.40
N VAL A 90 -0.95 0.64 1.34
CA VAL A 90 0.12 -0.32 1.05
C VAL A 90 1.40 0.43 0.72
N SER A 91 2.53 -0.04 1.23
CA SER A 91 3.85 0.44 0.82
C SER A 91 4.85 -0.71 0.79
N ARG A 92 5.77 -0.65 -0.15
CA ARG A 92 6.87 -1.59 -0.27
C ARG A 92 8.03 -1.17 0.63
N LEU A 93 8.57 -2.12 1.40
CA LEU A 93 9.78 -1.88 2.19
C LEU A 93 11.05 -2.08 1.34
N CYS A 94 11.25 -3.30 0.86
CA CYS A 94 12.41 -3.69 0.06
C CYS A 94 12.16 -5.03 -0.66
N SER A 95 13.03 -5.36 -1.60
CA SER A 95 13.16 -6.72 -2.11
C SER A 95 13.96 -7.59 -1.13
N VAL A 96 13.61 -8.85 -1.04
CA VAL A 96 14.37 -9.88 -0.32
C VAL A 96 15.34 -10.53 -1.31
N PRO A 97 16.65 -10.61 -1.01
CA PRO A 97 17.60 -11.34 -1.84
C PRO A 97 17.19 -12.80 -2.06
N GLU A 98 17.44 -13.33 -3.26
CA GLU A 98 17.07 -14.72 -3.60
C GLU A 98 17.79 -15.77 -2.72
N ASP A 99 18.94 -15.41 -2.17
CA ASP A 99 19.77 -16.25 -1.28
C ASP A 99 19.56 -15.98 0.21
N ALA A 100 18.63 -15.07 0.57
CA ALA A 100 18.29 -14.83 1.96
C ALA A 100 17.64 -16.04 2.61
N ASP A 101 17.96 -16.30 3.88
CA ASP A 101 17.30 -17.35 4.66
C ASP A 101 15.84 -16.97 4.93
N PRO A 102 14.85 -17.70 4.40
CA PRO A 102 13.43 -17.38 4.61
C PRO A 102 13.05 -17.33 6.09
N LEU A 103 13.68 -18.13 6.94
CA LEU A 103 13.38 -18.14 8.37
C LEU A 103 13.75 -16.80 9.00
N LYS A 104 14.92 -16.23 8.66
CA LYS A 104 15.32 -14.91 9.15
C LYS A 104 14.36 -13.80 8.68
N VAL A 105 13.88 -13.89 7.43
CA VAL A 105 12.89 -12.94 6.88
C VAL A 105 11.62 -12.96 7.72
N TYR A 106 11.06 -14.13 7.99
CA TYR A 106 9.85 -14.27 8.78
C TYR A 106 10.04 -13.90 10.26
N GLU A 107 11.18 -14.24 10.86
CA GLU A 107 11.51 -13.84 12.22
C GLU A 107 11.56 -12.32 12.35
N GLN A 108 12.18 -11.62 11.39
CA GLN A 108 12.27 -10.18 11.40
C GLN A 108 10.92 -9.50 11.18
N ILE A 109 10.08 -10.03 10.28
CA ILE A 109 8.71 -9.55 10.07
C ILE A 109 7.88 -9.72 11.35
N ASN A 110 7.99 -10.86 12.02
CA ASN A 110 7.28 -11.10 13.27
C ASN A 110 7.74 -10.15 14.37
N GLU A 111 9.05 -9.90 14.50
CA GLU A 111 9.58 -8.91 15.45
C GLU A 111 9.00 -7.53 15.18
N PHE A 112 8.96 -7.11 13.91
CA PHE A 112 8.40 -5.81 13.54
C PHE A 112 6.91 -5.73 13.86
N ASN A 113 6.15 -6.77 13.52
CA ASN A 113 4.72 -6.82 13.78
C ASN A 113 4.37 -6.76 15.27
N LEU A 114 5.20 -7.33 16.15
CA LEU A 114 5.03 -7.22 17.60
C LEU A 114 5.18 -5.79 18.14
N ASN A 115 5.89 -4.94 17.41
CA ASN A 115 6.17 -3.56 17.80
C ASN A 115 5.27 -2.52 17.08
N LEU A 116 4.42 -2.96 16.15
CA LEU A 116 3.47 -2.08 15.48
C LEU A 116 2.21 -1.88 16.32
N SER A 117 1.77 -0.63 16.41
CA SER A 117 0.46 -0.30 16.98
C SER A 117 -0.68 -0.47 15.97
N ARG A 118 -0.37 -0.43 14.67
CA ARG A 118 -1.34 -0.47 13.56
C ARG A 118 -0.69 -1.04 12.32
N GLY A 119 -1.51 -1.68 11.46
CA GLY A 119 -1.05 -2.32 10.25
C GLY A 119 -0.20 -3.56 10.51
N ARG A 120 0.42 -4.05 9.48
CA ARG A 120 1.31 -5.21 9.54
C ARG A 120 2.30 -5.21 8.40
N TRP A 121 3.42 -5.88 8.62
CA TRP A 121 4.37 -6.26 7.59
C TRP A 121 4.03 -7.64 7.06
N LEU A 122 4.17 -7.81 5.76
CA LEU A 122 3.96 -9.07 5.05
C LEU A 122 5.12 -9.31 4.09
N TYR A 123 5.56 -10.55 3.98
CA TYR A 123 6.43 -10.99 2.91
C TYR A 123 5.60 -11.71 1.86
N ASN A 124 5.70 -11.28 0.63
CA ASN A 124 5.11 -11.96 -0.51
C ASN A 124 6.21 -12.74 -1.25
N GLU A 125 6.21 -14.06 -1.09
CA GLU A 125 7.19 -14.95 -1.72
C GLU A 125 7.09 -14.97 -3.26
N GLU A 126 5.91 -14.62 -3.81
CA GLU A 126 5.71 -14.69 -5.26
C GLU A 126 6.45 -13.57 -6.00
N ASP A 127 6.54 -12.39 -5.42
CA ASP A 127 7.25 -11.25 -6.01
C ASP A 127 8.55 -10.90 -5.28
N GLY A 128 8.81 -11.54 -4.13
CA GLY A 128 10.01 -11.37 -3.35
C GLY A 128 10.11 -10.05 -2.59
N TYR A 129 8.98 -9.38 -2.30
CA TYR A 129 8.99 -8.11 -1.59
C TYR A 129 8.35 -8.19 -0.22
N VAL A 130 8.83 -7.31 0.68
CA VAL A 130 8.19 -7.04 1.97
C VAL A 130 7.33 -5.79 1.85
N TYR A 131 6.10 -5.89 2.33
CA TYR A 131 5.10 -4.83 2.29
C TYR A 131 4.60 -4.46 3.68
N TYR A 132 4.36 -3.18 3.89
CA TYR A 132 3.49 -2.69 4.93
C TYR A 132 2.06 -2.61 4.38
N THR A 133 1.07 -3.01 5.18
CA THR A 133 -0.35 -2.85 4.83
C THR A 133 -1.19 -2.47 6.04
N GLN A 134 -2.17 -1.60 5.82
CA GLN A 134 -3.12 -1.13 6.82
C GLN A 134 -4.48 -0.89 6.19
N GLU A 135 -5.53 -1.44 6.78
CA GLU A 135 -6.92 -1.09 6.43
C GLU A 135 -7.43 0.08 7.27
N VAL A 136 -8.18 0.99 6.63
CA VAL A 136 -8.77 2.19 7.22
C VAL A 136 -10.24 2.21 6.85
N TYR A 137 -11.12 2.08 7.83
CA TYR A 137 -12.56 2.08 7.61
C TYR A 137 -13.12 3.49 7.62
N MET A 138 -14.05 3.78 6.71
CA MET A 138 -14.72 5.07 6.63
C MET A 138 -15.79 5.16 7.72
N VAL A 139 -15.61 6.13 8.62
CA VAL A 139 -16.60 6.44 9.66
C VAL A 139 -17.42 7.65 9.23
N ASP A 140 -16.78 8.60 8.56
CA ASP A 140 -17.38 9.84 8.08
C ASP A 140 -16.67 10.26 6.78
N GLU A 141 -17.45 10.45 5.74
CA GLU A 141 -16.96 10.77 4.39
C GLU A 141 -16.17 12.09 4.35
N GLY A 142 -16.63 13.10 5.09
CA GLY A 142 -16.01 14.43 5.08
C GLY A 142 -14.61 14.46 5.71
N SER A 143 -14.31 13.56 6.65
CA SER A 143 -13.00 13.46 7.31
C SER A 143 -12.13 12.31 6.77
N PHE A 144 -12.67 11.44 5.94
CA PHE A 144 -12.01 10.20 5.54
C PHE A 144 -10.67 10.45 4.82
N GLY A 145 -10.63 11.42 3.89
CA GLY A 145 -9.40 11.77 3.17
C GLY A 145 -8.24 12.15 4.10
N ALA A 146 -8.53 12.98 5.13
CA ALA A 146 -7.54 13.34 6.15
C ALA A 146 -7.06 12.12 6.95
N TYR A 147 -7.98 11.23 7.29
CA TYR A 147 -7.66 9.99 8.00
C TYR A 147 -6.73 9.10 7.17
N VAL A 148 -7.11 8.79 5.94
CA VAL A 148 -6.31 7.94 5.04
C VAL A 148 -4.93 8.55 4.81
N PHE A 149 -4.86 9.85 4.53
CA PHE A 149 -3.59 10.54 4.35
C PHE A 149 -2.67 10.40 5.58
N SER A 150 -3.23 10.48 6.80
CA SER A 150 -2.45 10.27 8.02
C SER A 150 -1.84 8.87 8.10
N TYR A 151 -2.55 7.84 7.62
CA TYR A 151 -2.02 6.48 7.57
C TYR A 151 -1.01 6.29 6.45
N MET A 152 -1.18 6.97 5.30
CA MET A 152 -0.17 6.99 4.25
C MET A 152 1.15 7.60 4.76
N TYR A 153 1.07 8.69 5.53
CA TYR A 153 2.25 9.29 6.17
C TYR A 153 2.91 8.34 7.19
N VAL A 154 2.11 7.64 8.00
CA VAL A 154 2.62 6.63 8.94
C VAL A 154 3.30 5.48 8.19
N ALA A 155 2.72 5.00 7.09
CA ALA A 155 3.33 3.97 6.25
C ALA A 155 4.71 4.39 5.73
N ALA A 156 4.82 5.62 5.18
CA ALA A 156 6.10 6.18 4.74
C ALA A 156 7.13 6.23 5.88
N SER A 157 6.70 6.69 7.07
CA SER A 157 7.56 6.76 8.26
C SER A 157 8.04 5.39 8.72
N TYR A 158 7.20 4.36 8.62
CA TYR A 158 7.59 2.99 8.94
C TYR A 158 8.59 2.44 7.92
N VAL A 159 8.35 2.60 6.62
CA VAL A 159 9.32 2.18 5.59
C VAL A 159 10.68 2.83 5.85
N TYR A 160 10.70 4.15 6.03
CA TYR A 160 11.91 4.91 6.33
C TYR A 160 12.66 4.39 7.57
N SER A 161 11.92 4.10 8.66
CA SER A 161 12.51 3.71 9.94
C SER A 161 12.95 2.26 10.01
N PHE A 162 12.30 1.37 9.25
CA PHE A 162 12.53 -0.06 9.33
C PHE A 162 13.45 -0.61 8.23
N TYR A 163 13.68 0.14 7.17
CA TYR A 163 14.45 -0.30 6.01
C TYR A 163 15.83 -0.84 6.40
N ASP A 164 16.67 -0.02 7.04
CA ASP A 164 18.05 -0.40 7.39
C ASP A 164 18.09 -1.58 8.38
N ARG A 165 17.16 -1.60 9.33
CA ARG A 165 17.06 -2.69 10.31
C ARG A 165 16.72 -4.02 9.64
N PHE A 166 15.77 -3.98 8.72
CA PHE A 166 15.33 -5.18 8.01
C PHE A 166 16.44 -5.70 7.10
N THR A 167 16.98 -4.86 6.22
CA THR A 167 17.99 -5.25 5.24
C THR A 167 19.28 -5.75 5.90
N SER A 168 19.68 -5.17 7.04
CA SER A 168 20.84 -5.65 7.81
C SER A 168 20.59 -6.98 8.52
N ALA A 169 19.36 -7.30 8.88
CA ALA A 169 19.02 -8.53 9.61
C ALA A 169 18.90 -9.76 8.70
N ILE A 170 18.54 -9.57 7.43
CA ILE A 170 18.34 -10.67 6.47
C ILE A 170 19.59 -11.00 5.64
N GLN A 171 20.66 -10.20 5.76
CA GLN A 171 22.01 -10.50 5.22
C GLN A 171 22.70 -11.52 6.14
#